data_62477ba87a5fcaf8fbb2c0d7b58d3020
#
_entry.id   62477ba87a5fcaf8fbb2c0d7b58d3020
#
_cell.length_a   1.000
_cell.length_b   1.000
_cell.length_c   1.000
_cell.angle_alpha   90.00
_cell.angle_beta   90.00
_cell.angle_gamma   90.00
#
_symmetry.space_group_name_H-M   'P 1'
#
loop_
_entity.id
_entity.type
_entity.pdbx_description
1 polymer ?
#
loop_
_entity_poly.entity_id
_entity_poly.type
_entity_poly.pdbx_seq_one_letter_code
_entity_poly.pdbx_strand_id
1 'polypeptide(L)'
;DSLKVPTVFHLAQEKGLVTAATPWPVSVNGPFDYLIPEIEPVWDEKESTLELVRQHDQPPMMIEYFAFFSDLNSSEESTQGFQRDLNLHHIFKTVFRKSLPHLTGYHIFRPDDAQHTHGRRHDRVREAFLFADSLVGAVIDLITELNQWPHTTLIVTGDHGHVDHHTDIRLNALLHEKGLLTVGNGGITNWKAVAHPSGGAAFIHLKNPSDDSERQNVVSLLENKEWGQLIEGSDLPETLKGYGESDFVLLAEDGYNFSGDLDQPFVYPHSGGGHGGDPNNPQLKTTLFAMGRGIRSGAI
;
A
#
# COMPACT_ATOMS: atom_id res chain seq x y z
N ASP A 1 -16.73 -7.26 1.66
CA ASP A 1 -16.36 -6.45 2.83
C ASP A 1 -15.14 -7.08 3.52
N SER A 2 -13.95 -6.54 3.24
CA SER A 2 -12.69 -7.14 3.73
C SER A 2 -12.32 -6.70 5.16
N LEU A 3 -12.89 -5.58 5.63
CA LEU A 3 -12.63 -5.10 6.99
C LEU A 3 -13.40 -5.94 8.02
N LYS A 4 -12.67 -6.53 8.96
CA LYS A 4 -13.24 -7.36 10.05
C LYS A 4 -13.50 -6.58 11.35
N VAL A 5 -12.96 -5.36 11.44
CA VAL A 5 -13.08 -4.49 12.63
C VAL A 5 -13.37 -3.05 12.20
N PRO A 6 -14.04 -2.25 13.05
CA PRO A 6 -14.24 -0.84 12.75
C PRO A 6 -12.91 -0.09 12.74
N THR A 7 -12.73 0.80 11.77
CA THR A 7 -11.61 1.72 11.72
C THR A 7 -11.85 2.94 12.60
N VAL A 8 -10.82 3.76 12.81
CA VAL A 8 -10.97 5.05 13.52
C VAL A 8 -12.00 5.97 12.83
N PHE A 9 -12.17 5.88 11.52
CA PHE A 9 -13.17 6.64 10.77
C PHE A 9 -14.60 6.16 11.09
N HIS A 10 -14.82 4.84 11.22
CA HIS A 10 -16.11 4.31 11.69
C HIS A 10 -16.47 4.86 13.08
N LEU A 11 -15.52 4.81 14.01
CA LEU A 11 -15.72 5.31 15.38
C LEU A 11 -15.97 6.84 15.43
N ALA A 12 -15.33 7.59 14.52
CA ALA A 12 -15.58 9.02 14.41
C ALA A 12 -17.00 9.31 13.90
N GLN A 13 -17.43 8.61 12.84
CA GLN A 13 -18.75 8.80 12.27
C GLN A 13 -19.89 8.36 13.21
N GLU A 14 -19.70 7.27 13.98
CA GLU A 14 -20.64 6.85 15.03
C GLU A 14 -20.86 7.95 16.10
N LYS A 15 -19.87 8.82 16.28
CA LYS A 15 -19.95 9.99 17.19
C LYS A 15 -20.47 11.26 16.52
N GLY A 16 -20.90 11.18 15.26
CA GLY A 16 -21.38 12.33 14.48
C GLY A 16 -20.27 13.31 14.11
N LEU A 17 -19.00 12.85 14.06
CA LEU A 17 -17.88 13.66 13.66
C LEU A 17 -17.72 13.66 12.14
N VAL A 18 -17.43 14.82 11.56
CA VAL A 18 -17.15 14.95 10.12
C VAL A 18 -15.79 14.35 9.81
N THR A 19 -15.76 13.47 8.81
CA THR A 19 -14.58 12.71 8.39
C THR A 19 -14.19 13.04 6.97
N ALA A 20 -12.89 13.08 6.69
CA ALA A 20 -12.35 13.28 5.34
C ALA A 20 -11.14 12.39 5.07
N ALA A 21 -10.95 11.97 3.82
CA ALA A 21 -9.75 11.28 3.39
C ALA A 21 -9.38 11.60 1.94
N THR A 22 -8.06 11.80 1.67
CA THR A 22 -7.55 12.20 0.35
C THR A 22 -6.11 11.72 0.15
N PRO A 23 -5.85 10.79 -0.75
CA PRO A 23 -6.58 9.53 -0.83
C PRO A 23 -6.35 8.70 0.43
N TRP A 24 -7.00 7.58 0.57
CA TRP A 24 -6.77 6.71 1.73
C TRP A 24 -6.94 5.24 1.38
N PRO A 25 -6.00 4.36 1.78
CA PRO A 25 -6.09 2.94 1.47
C PRO A 25 -7.29 2.29 2.14
N VAL A 26 -7.83 1.26 1.47
CA VAL A 26 -8.98 0.45 1.96
C VAL A 26 -10.21 1.29 2.32
N SER A 27 -10.43 2.40 1.61
CA SER A 27 -11.48 3.38 1.95
C SER A 27 -12.74 3.29 1.09
N VAL A 28 -12.73 2.49 0.02
CA VAL A 28 -13.90 2.30 -0.86
C VAL A 28 -15.11 1.86 -0.08
N ASN A 29 -16.24 2.59 -0.25
CA ASN A 29 -17.48 2.41 0.52
C ASN A 29 -17.32 2.58 2.05
N GLY A 30 -16.23 3.19 2.49
CA GLY A 30 -15.98 3.48 3.90
C GLY A 30 -16.83 4.64 4.45
N PRO A 31 -16.77 4.88 5.77
CA PRO A 31 -17.57 5.88 6.46
C PRO A 31 -16.93 7.27 6.40
N PHE A 32 -17.05 7.94 5.26
CA PHE A 32 -16.49 9.26 5.05
C PHE A 32 -17.55 10.27 4.59
N ASP A 33 -17.44 11.52 5.07
CA ASP A 33 -18.23 12.64 4.53
C ASP A 33 -17.58 13.21 3.26
N TYR A 34 -16.24 13.14 3.19
CA TYR A 34 -15.44 13.56 2.04
C TYR A 34 -14.38 12.49 1.76
N LEU A 35 -14.43 11.87 0.58
CA LEU A 35 -13.52 10.80 0.20
C LEU A 35 -13.02 10.94 -1.24
N ILE A 36 -11.73 10.89 -1.41
CA ILE A 36 -11.08 10.40 -2.63
C ILE A 36 -10.50 9.03 -2.26
N PRO A 37 -11.03 7.92 -2.77
CA PRO A 37 -10.51 6.61 -2.43
C PRO A 37 -9.16 6.36 -3.11
N GLU A 38 -8.36 5.53 -2.48
CA GLU A 38 -7.22 4.91 -3.13
C GLU A 38 -7.70 3.64 -3.82
N ILE A 39 -7.58 3.60 -5.13
CA ILE A 39 -7.99 2.47 -5.96
C ILE A 39 -6.87 2.16 -6.94
N GLU A 40 -6.36 0.95 -6.86
CA GLU A 40 -5.46 0.39 -7.87
C GLU A 40 -6.30 -0.41 -8.87
N PRO A 41 -6.19 -0.12 -10.19
CA PRO A 41 -6.92 -0.88 -11.20
C PRO A 41 -6.41 -2.33 -11.21
N VAL A 42 -7.34 -3.27 -11.25
CA VAL A 42 -7.01 -4.67 -11.52
C VAL A 42 -6.55 -4.80 -12.97
N TRP A 43 -5.46 -5.50 -13.23
CA TRP A 43 -4.74 -5.60 -14.52
C TRP A 43 -5.61 -6.00 -15.74
N ASP A 44 -6.83 -6.47 -15.54
CA ASP A 44 -7.75 -6.90 -16.60
C ASP A 44 -8.99 -6.00 -16.76
N GLU A 45 -9.08 -4.89 -16.02
CA GLU A 45 -10.22 -4.00 -16.09
C GLU A 45 -10.01 -2.91 -17.14
N LYS A 46 -11.02 -2.76 -18.03
CA LYS A 46 -11.03 -1.76 -19.12
C LYS A 46 -11.32 -0.34 -18.62
N GLU A 47 -11.67 -0.21 -17.34
CA GLU A 47 -12.01 1.07 -16.74
C GLU A 47 -10.72 1.79 -16.29
N SER A 48 -10.66 3.09 -16.54
CA SER A 48 -9.56 3.91 -16.06
C SER A 48 -9.65 4.10 -14.55
N THR A 49 -8.51 4.26 -13.85
CA THR A 49 -8.49 4.62 -12.43
C THR A 49 -9.40 5.79 -12.10
N LEU A 50 -9.49 6.78 -12.99
CA LEU A 50 -10.36 7.94 -12.84
C LEU A 50 -11.85 7.57 -12.82
N GLU A 51 -12.27 6.63 -13.68
CA GLU A 51 -13.66 6.16 -13.69
C GLU A 51 -14.01 5.36 -12.44
N LEU A 52 -13.10 4.50 -11.97
CA LEU A 52 -13.26 3.77 -10.72
C LEU A 52 -13.36 4.73 -9.52
N VAL A 53 -12.51 5.75 -9.46
CA VAL A 53 -12.59 6.77 -8.41
C VAL A 53 -13.94 7.49 -8.47
N ARG A 54 -14.47 7.84 -9.66
CA ARG A 54 -15.78 8.48 -9.82
C ARG A 54 -16.95 7.66 -9.28
N GLN A 55 -16.85 6.36 -9.30
CA GLN A 55 -17.91 5.48 -8.78
C GLN A 55 -17.94 5.44 -7.25
N HIS A 56 -16.85 5.83 -6.59
CA HIS A 56 -16.65 5.65 -5.16
C HIS A 56 -16.26 6.92 -4.39
N ASP A 57 -16.13 8.08 -5.06
CA ASP A 57 -15.86 9.35 -4.38
C ASP A 57 -17.08 9.84 -3.58
N GLN A 58 -16.82 10.61 -2.53
CA GLN A 58 -17.87 11.14 -1.65
C GLN A 58 -17.56 12.60 -1.27
N PRO A 59 -18.48 13.54 -1.49
CA PRO A 59 -19.67 13.44 -2.37
C PRO A 59 -19.25 13.39 -3.86
N PRO A 60 -20.09 12.96 -4.78
CA PRO A 60 -19.74 12.76 -6.20
C PRO A 60 -19.11 13.95 -6.94
N MET A 61 -19.11 15.12 -6.35
CA MET A 61 -18.48 16.32 -6.94
C MET A 61 -16.98 16.46 -6.62
N MET A 62 -16.41 15.58 -5.79
CA MET A 62 -14.98 15.68 -5.42
C MET A 62 -14.08 15.45 -6.62
N ILE A 63 -14.50 14.61 -7.55
CA ILE A 63 -13.71 14.25 -8.71
C ILE A 63 -13.71 15.31 -9.81
N GLU A 64 -14.71 16.21 -9.86
CA GLU A 64 -14.65 17.34 -10.81
C GLU A 64 -13.44 18.23 -10.51
N TYR A 65 -13.04 18.32 -9.25
CA TYR A 65 -11.77 18.94 -8.87
C TYR A 65 -10.56 18.16 -9.38
N PHE A 66 -10.66 16.82 -9.42
CA PHE A 66 -9.59 15.96 -9.93
C PHE A 66 -9.48 16.06 -11.47
N ALA A 67 -10.60 16.04 -12.16
CA ALA A 67 -10.65 16.16 -13.64
C ALA A 67 -10.12 17.52 -14.13
N PHE A 68 -10.34 18.58 -13.38
CA PHE A 68 -9.81 19.92 -13.71
C PHE A 68 -8.27 19.98 -13.61
N PHE A 69 -7.65 19.12 -12.79
CA PHE A 69 -6.20 19.05 -12.61
C PHE A 69 -5.55 17.88 -13.36
N SER A 70 -6.35 17.03 -14.04
CA SER A 70 -5.88 15.81 -14.71
C SER A 70 -5.44 16.03 -16.16
N ASP A 71 -4.53 16.96 -16.43
CA ASP A 71 -3.64 16.81 -17.59
C ASP A 71 -2.56 15.74 -17.24
N LEU A 72 -3.05 14.53 -16.90
CA LEU A 72 -2.24 13.36 -16.55
C LEU A 72 -1.57 12.70 -17.77
N ASN A 73 -1.51 13.40 -18.90
CA ASN A 73 -0.90 12.90 -20.14
C ASN A 73 0.59 13.29 -20.29
N SER A 74 1.29 13.60 -19.21
CA SER A 74 2.75 13.77 -19.31
C SER A 74 3.40 12.39 -19.45
N SER A 75 4.12 12.19 -20.54
CA SER A 75 4.81 10.95 -20.91
C SER A 75 6.07 10.65 -20.09
N GLU A 76 6.36 11.39 -19.04
CA GLU A 76 7.51 11.19 -18.16
C GLU A 76 7.05 10.67 -16.79
N GLU A 77 7.34 9.42 -16.52
CA GLU A 77 7.01 8.67 -15.31
C GLU A 77 7.42 9.40 -14.02
N SER A 78 8.57 10.10 -14.03
CA SER A 78 9.05 10.89 -12.90
C SER A 78 8.21 12.13 -12.60
N THR A 79 7.54 12.71 -13.60
CA THR A 79 6.73 13.93 -13.47
C THR A 79 5.31 13.60 -13.03
N GLN A 80 4.79 12.43 -13.41
CA GLN A 80 3.41 12.00 -13.10
C GLN A 80 3.19 11.85 -11.59
N GLY A 81 4.11 11.23 -10.85
CA GLY A 81 3.97 11.04 -9.41
C GLY A 81 3.94 12.35 -8.62
N PHE A 82 4.76 13.33 -8.98
CA PHE A 82 4.74 14.66 -8.36
C PHE A 82 3.43 15.38 -8.64
N GLN A 83 2.94 15.32 -9.88
CA GLN A 83 1.70 16.00 -10.28
C GLN A 83 0.48 15.35 -9.61
N ARG A 84 0.45 14.01 -9.49
CA ARG A 84 -0.58 13.30 -8.74
C ARG A 84 -0.69 13.82 -7.31
N ASP A 85 0.40 13.85 -6.57
CA ASP A 85 0.41 14.27 -5.17
C ASP A 85 0.07 15.76 -5.03
N LEU A 86 0.49 16.63 -5.97
CA LEU A 86 0.07 18.04 -6.00
C LEU A 86 -1.45 18.18 -6.17
N ASN A 87 -2.04 17.44 -7.10
CA ASN A 87 -3.48 17.47 -7.34
C ASN A 87 -4.26 17.02 -6.10
N LEU A 88 -3.84 15.91 -5.48
CA LEU A 88 -4.41 15.41 -4.25
C LEU A 88 -4.26 16.41 -3.09
N HIS A 89 -3.12 17.09 -3.01
CA HIS A 89 -2.90 18.16 -2.04
C HIS A 89 -3.88 19.32 -2.21
N HIS A 90 -4.16 19.73 -3.45
CA HIS A 90 -5.14 20.79 -3.72
C HIS A 90 -6.55 20.38 -3.29
N ILE A 91 -6.94 19.13 -3.53
CA ILE A 91 -8.23 18.59 -3.07
C ILE A 91 -8.29 18.60 -1.55
N PHE A 92 -7.26 18.03 -0.88
CA PHE A 92 -7.15 18.04 0.58
C PHE A 92 -7.33 19.45 1.16
N LYS A 93 -6.58 20.44 0.65
CA LYS A 93 -6.68 21.84 1.12
C LYS A 93 -8.07 22.42 0.93
N THR A 94 -8.72 22.11 -0.20
CA THR A 94 -10.07 22.59 -0.52
C THR A 94 -11.09 22.03 0.46
N VAL A 95 -11.04 20.72 0.71
CA VAL A 95 -11.91 20.06 1.69
C VAL A 95 -11.68 20.60 3.09
N PHE A 96 -10.41 20.66 3.51
CA PHE A 96 -10.06 21.15 4.84
C PHE A 96 -10.53 22.59 5.09
N ARG A 97 -10.36 23.51 4.11
CA ARG A 97 -10.85 24.89 4.21
C ARG A 97 -12.37 25.01 4.30
N LYS A 98 -13.09 24.16 3.54
CA LYS A 98 -14.55 24.28 3.44
C LYS A 98 -15.29 23.62 4.58
N SER A 99 -14.80 22.50 5.08
CA SER A 99 -15.56 21.64 6.01
C SER A 99 -14.95 21.52 7.40
N LEU A 100 -13.63 21.85 7.57
CA LEU A 100 -12.90 21.68 8.83
C LEU A 100 -13.21 20.31 9.47
N PRO A 101 -12.87 19.20 8.81
CA PRO A 101 -13.21 17.87 9.28
C PRO A 101 -12.60 17.61 10.66
N HIS A 102 -13.31 16.83 11.48
CA HIS A 102 -12.83 16.44 12.82
C HIS A 102 -11.74 15.38 12.77
N LEU A 103 -11.80 14.50 11.75
CA LEU A 103 -10.77 13.49 11.46
C LEU A 103 -10.45 13.52 9.97
N THR A 104 -9.18 13.64 9.65
CA THR A 104 -8.72 13.72 8.25
C THR A 104 -7.54 12.79 8.02
N GLY A 105 -7.63 11.93 7.00
CA GLY A 105 -6.54 11.17 6.42
C GLY A 105 -6.03 11.86 5.15
N TYR A 106 -4.71 11.97 5.02
CA TYR A 106 -4.07 12.47 3.80
C TYR A 106 -2.84 11.63 3.50
N HIS A 107 -2.80 11.00 2.33
CA HIS A 107 -1.73 10.11 1.89
C HIS A 107 -0.90 10.77 0.79
N ILE A 108 0.43 10.62 0.86
CA ILE A 108 1.41 11.13 -0.11
C ILE A 108 2.17 9.92 -0.64
N PHE A 109 2.11 9.67 -1.94
CA PHE A 109 2.64 8.46 -2.57
C PHE A 109 4.09 8.56 -3.01
N ARG A 110 4.55 9.76 -3.38
CA ARG A 110 5.83 9.93 -4.10
C ARG A 110 7.04 9.30 -3.40
N PRO A 111 7.18 9.34 -2.05
CA PRO A 111 8.28 8.65 -1.37
C PRO A 111 8.31 7.14 -1.61
N ASP A 112 7.14 6.51 -1.62
CA ASP A 112 6.99 5.09 -1.87
C ASP A 112 7.35 4.72 -3.31
N ASP A 113 6.73 5.36 -4.31
CA ASP A 113 7.02 5.18 -5.74
C ASP A 113 8.53 5.27 -6.03
N ALA A 114 9.19 6.28 -5.44
CA ALA A 114 10.61 6.51 -5.67
C ALA A 114 11.47 5.40 -5.06
N GLN A 115 11.09 4.89 -3.88
CA GLN A 115 11.81 3.80 -3.23
C GLN A 115 11.61 2.48 -3.97
N HIS A 116 10.41 2.18 -4.46
CA HIS A 116 10.14 1.02 -5.30
C HIS A 116 11.03 1.00 -6.54
N THR A 117 11.10 2.14 -7.24
CA THR A 117 11.82 2.23 -8.52
C THR A 117 13.35 2.26 -8.35
N HIS A 118 13.85 2.91 -7.32
CA HIS A 118 15.28 3.26 -7.23
C HIS A 118 16.01 2.64 -6.04
N GLY A 119 15.31 1.94 -5.13
CA GLY A 119 15.85 1.55 -3.84
C GLY A 119 15.99 2.73 -2.87
N ARG A 120 16.29 2.45 -1.62
CA ARG A 120 16.17 3.40 -0.49
C ARG A 120 17.13 4.59 -0.51
N ARG A 121 18.29 4.48 -1.16
CA ARG A 121 19.41 5.44 -1.00
C ARG A 121 19.69 6.27 -2.25
N HIS A 122 18.79 6.27 -3.22
CA HIS A 122 18.96 7.00 -4.45
C HIS A 122 18.62 8.49 -4.29
N ASP A 123 19.24 9.39 -5.07
CA ASP A 123 18.96 10.84 -5.02
C ASP A 123 17.49 11.16 -5.34
N ARG A 124 16.85 10.41 -6.23
CA ARG A 124 15.41 10.54 -6.53
C ARG A 124 14.52 10.30 -5.32
N VAL A 125 14.92 9.40 -4.42
CA VAL A 125 14.21 9.15 -3.17
C VAL A 125 14.35 10.34 -2.23
N ARG A 126 15.55 10.92 -2.14
CA ARG A 126 15.76 12.15 -1.38
C ARG A 126 14.91 13.30 -1.91
N GLU A 127 14.84 13.49 -3.23
CA GLU A 127 13.97 14.48 -3.87
C GLU A 127 12.49 14.25 -3.51
N ALA A 128 12.03 13.01 -3.52
CA ALA A 128 10.66 12.64 -3.16
C ALA A 128 10.33 12.95 -1.69
N PHE A 129 11.25 12.68 -0.76
CA PHE A 129 11.07 13.06 0.66
C PHE A 129 11.07 14.57 0.87
N LEU A 130 11.93 15.32 0.19
CA LEU A 130 11.92 16.79 0.26
C LEU A 130 10.62 17.37 -0.29
N PHE A 131 10.08 16.77 -1.34
CA PHE A 131 8.77 17.16 -1.86
C PHE A 131 7.65 16.86 -0.85
N ALA A 132 7.61 15.65 -0.27
CA ALA A 132 6.63 15.30 0.75
C ALA A 132 6.71 16.23 1.97
N ASP A 133 7.92 16.57 2.43
CA ASP A 133 8.15 17.56 3.49
C ASP A 133 7.56 18.94 3.14
N SER A 134 7.69 19.37 1.87
CA SER A 134 7.07 20.61 1.42
C SER A 134 5.55 20.60 1.47
N LEU A 135 4.92 19.46 1.16
CA LEU A 135 3.46 19.27 1.28
C LEU A 135 3.02 19.29 2.75
N VAL A 136 3.77 18.64 3.64
CA VAL A 136 3.53 18.72 5.09
C VAL A 136 3.67 20.14 5.59
N GLY A 137 4.70 20.89 5.15
CA GLY A 137 4.85 22.31 5.44
C GLY A 137 3.62 23.11 5.03
N ALA A 138 3.07 22.86 3.83
CA ALA A 138 1.86 23.53 3.36
C ALA A 138 0.59 23.16 4.17
N VAL A 139 0.53 21.97 4.78
CA VAL A 139 -0.53 21.60 5.74
C VAL A 139 -0.38 22.40 7.03
N ILE A 140 0.84 22.54 7.56
CA ILE A 140 1.15 23.34 8.74
C ILE A 140 0.74 24.80 8.52
N ASP A 141 1.08 25.38 7.37
CA ASP A 141 0.70 26.73 6.99
C ASP A 141 -0.82 26.90 6.90
N LEU A 142 -1.52 25.93 6.34
CA LEU A 142 -2.98 25.93 6.25
C LEU A 142 -3.65 25.93 7.64
N ILE A 143 -3.19 25.08 8.57
CA ILE A 143 -3.69 25.02 9.94
C ILE A 143 -3.44 26.36 10.65
N THR A 144 -2.27 26.97 10.40
CA THR A 144 -1.88 28.27 10.96
C THR A 144 -2.75 29.39 10.40
N GLU A 145 -2.92 29.47 9.09
CA GLU A 145 -3.76 30.46 8.39
C GLU A 145 -5.21 30.45 8.91
N LEU A 146 -5.74 29.25 9.14
CA LEU A 146 -7.11 29.06 9.63
C LEU A 146 -7.24 29.20 11.15
N ASN A 147 -6.16 29.49 11.88
CA ASN A 147 -6.10 29.58 13.34
C ASN A 147 -6.61 28.31 14.05
N GLN A 148 -6.34 27.11 13.48
CA GLN A 148 -6.86 25.83 13.97
C GLN A 148 -5.94 25.13 14.99
N TRP A 149 -4.71 25.60 15.25
CA TRP A 149 -3.78 24.94 16.18
C TRP A 149 -4.35 24.67 17.58
N PRO A 150 -5.19 25.53 18.19
CA PRO A 150 -5.81 25.24 19.49
C PRO A 150 -6.72 24.00 19.48
N HIS A 151 -7.14 23.53 18.31
CA HIS A 151 -8.10 22.46 18.12
C HIS A 151 -7.54 21.27 17.34
N THR A 152 -6.31 21.36 16.81
CA THR A 152 -5.72 20.38 15.89
C THR A 152 -4.55 19.63 16.52
N THR A 153 -4.54 18.32 16.32
CA THR A 153 -3.37 17.45 16.47
C THR A 153 -2.98 17.00 15.08
N LEU A 154 -1.77 17.32 14.64
CA LEU A 154 -1.19 16.82 13.40
C LEU A 154 -0.27 15.65 13.72
N ILE A 155 -0.49 14.53 13.03
CA ILE A 155 0.37 13.34 13.08
C ILE A 155 0.90 13.09 11.66
N VAL A 156 2.20 12.97 11.52
CA VAL A 156 2.88 12.60 10.27
C VAL A 156 3.59 11.28 10.50
N THR A 157 3.25 10.27 9.73
CA THR A 157 3.83 8.94 9.84
C THR A 157 3.92 8.30 8.46
N GLY A 158 4.81 7.33 8.27
CA GLY A 158 4.71 6.39 7.17
C GLY A 158 3.90 5.17 7.61
N ASP A 159 3.39 4.43 6.68
CA ASP A 159 2.71 3.15 6.85
C ASP A 159 3.74 2.02 7.00
N HIS A 160 4.84 2.07 6.26
CA HIS A 160 5.97 1.14 6.30
C HIS A 160 7.28 1.81 5.88
N GLY A 161 8.39 1.13 6.10
CA GLY A 161 9.67 1.40 5.47
C GLY A 161 9.89 0.50 4.25
N HIS A 162 11.09 0.51 3.67
CA HIS A 162 11.46 -0.31 2.52
C HIS A 162 12.74 -1.10 2.78
N VAL A 163 12.89 -2.20 2.06
CA VAL A 163 14.11 -3.02 2.00
C VAL A 163 14.60 -3.04 0.55
N ASP A 164 15.90 -2.83 0.35
CA ASP A 164 16.48 -2.92 -1.01
C ASP A 164 16.56 -4.39 -1.43
N HIS A 165 16.19 -4.66 -2.69
CA HIS A 165 16.33 -5.98 -3.30
C HIS A 165 17.05 -5.89 -4.64
N HIS A 166 17.55 -7.03 -5.12
CA HIS A 166 18.25 -7.16 -6.39
C HIS A 166 17.73 -8.33 -7.25
N THR A 167 16.78 -9.10 -6.71
CA THR A 167 16.22 -10.28 -7.39
C THR A 167 14.76 -10.45 -7.03
N ASP A 168 13.92 -10.56 -8.03
CA ASP A 168 12.53 -10.98 -7.88
C ASP A 168 12.39 -12.49 -8.02
N ILE A 169 11.58 -13.08 -7.15
CA ILE A 169 11.12 -14.47 -7.25
C ILE A 169 9.67 -14.45 -7.68
N ARG A 170 9.41 -14.87 -8.91
CA ARG A 170 8.09 -14.97 -9.52
C ARG A 170 7.44 -16.28 -9.10
N LEU A 171 6.82 -16.29 -7.93
CA LEU A 171 6.33 -17.50 -7.28
C LEU A 171 5.29 -18.24 -8.12
N ASN A 172 4.35 -17.54 -8.76
CA ASN A 172 3.35 -18.17 -9.61
C ASN A 172 3.96 -18.76 -10.90
N ALA A 173 5.03 -18.18 -11.43
CA ALA A 173 5.80 -18.78 -12.53
C ALA A 173 6.49 -20.07 -12.09
N LEU A 174 7.04 -20.13 -10.86
CA LEU A 174 7.60 -21.34 -10.28
C LEU A 174 6.52 -22.42 -10.07
N LEU A 175 5.38 -22.06 -9.49
CA LEU A 175 4.25 -22.96 -9.27
C LEU A 175 3.71 -23.51 -10.61
N HIS A 176 3.66 -22.68 -11.65
CA HIS A 176 3.29 -23.08 -13.00
C HIS A 176 4.28 -24.11 -13.59
N GLU A 177 5.58 -23.82 -13.50
CA GLU A 177 6.64 -24.74 -13.97
C GLU A 177 6.53 -26.12 -13.32
N LYS A 178 6.11 -26.17 -12.05
CA LYS A 178 5.95 -27.42 -11.28
C LYS A 178 4.55 -28.06 -11.42
N GLY A 179 3.69 -27.53 -12.27
CA GLY A 179 2.35 -28.07 -12.54
C GLY A 179 1.35 -27.88 -11.38
N LEU A 180 1.63 -26.96 -10.47
CA LEU A 180 0.75 -26.61 -9.36
C LEU A 180 -0.29 -25.53 -9.72
N LEU A 181 -0.10 -24.83 -10.84
CA LEU A 181 -1.11 -23.98 -11.45
C LEU A 181 -1.01 -23.99 -12.97
N THR A 182 -2.08 -23.54 -13.63
CA THR A 182 -2.18 -23.45 -15.09
C THR A 182 -2.43 -22.00 -15.49
N VAL A 183 -1.67 -21.53 -16.47
CA VAL A 183 -1.81 -20.18 -17.05
C VAL A 183 -2.48 -20.29 -18.40
N GLY A 184 -3.38 -19.36 -18.72
CA GLY A 184 -4.04 -19.23 -20.01
C GLY A 184 -4.74 -17.88 -20.13
N ASN A 185 -4.82 -17.33 -21.36
CA ASN A 185 -5.43 -16.03 -21.64
C ASN A 185 -4.88 -14.85 -20.80
N GLY A 186 -3.58 -14.90 -20.46
CA GLY A 186 -2.90 -13.83 -19.70
C GLY A 186 -3.05 -13.92 -18.18
N GLY A 187 -3.70 -14.97 -17.64
CA GLY A 187 -3.92 -15.12 -16.22
C GLY A 187 -3.94 -16.56 -15.74
N ILE A 188 -4.13 -16.78 -14.44
CA ILE A 188 -4.25 -18.11 -13.83
C ILE A 188 -5.65 -18.67 -14.11
N THR A 189 -5.73 -19.80 -14.81
CA THR A 189 -7.00 -20.45 -15.17
C THR A 189 -7.39 -21.59 -14.25
N ASN A 190 -6.43 -22.26 -13.62
CA ASN A 190 -6.65 -23.31 -12.62
C ASN A 190 -5.41 -23.45 -11.73
N TRP A 191 -5.60 -23.94 -10.51
CA TRP A 191 -4.50 -24.09 -9.56
C TRP A 191 -4.78 -25.20 -8.54
N LYS A 192 -3.73 -25.76 -7.99
CA LYS A 192 -3.67 -26.58 -6.77
C LYS A 192 -3.07 -25.76 -5.64
N ALA A 193 -2.04 -24.97 -5.95
CA ALA A 193 -1.48 -23.96 -5.09
C ALA A 193 -1.33 -22.64 -5.86
N VAL A 194 -1.54 -21.52 -5.19
CA VAL A 194 -1.39 -20.18 -5.73
C VAL A 194 -0.72 -19.27 -4.70
N ALA A 195 0.15 -18.38 -5.16
CA ALA A 195 0.80 -17.37 -4.34
C ALA A 195 0.15 -16.00 -4.56
N HIS A 196 -0.06 -15.27 -3.46
CA HIS A 196 -0.36 -13.83 -3.46
C HIS A 196 0.85 -13.07 -2.90
N PRO A 197 1.78 -12.63 -3.75
CA PRO A 197 2.95 -11.88 -3.34
C PRO A 197 2.58 -10.48 -2.87
N SER A 198 3.31 -10.02 -1.85
CA SER A 198 3.25 -8.66 -1.30
C SER A 198 4.69 -8.18 -1.02
N GLY A 199 5.52 -8.15 -2.05
CA GLY A 199 6.91 -7.73 -1.94
C GLY A 199 7.77 -8.65 -1.08
N GLY A 200 8.09 -8.27 0.16
CA GLY A 200 8.89 -9.06 1.09
C GLY A 200 8.15 -10.23 1.74
N ALA A 201 6.88 -10.44 1.44
CA ALA A 201 6.11 -11.61 1.86
C ALA A 201 5.26 -12.17 0.73
N ALA A 202 4.88 -13.44 0.83
CA ALA A 202 3.88 -14.04 -0.05
C ALA A 202 2.99 -15.00 0.73
N PHE A 203 1.69 -14.99 0.40
CA PHE A 203 0.67 -15.82 1.00
C PHE A 203 0.36 -16.96 0.04
N ILE A 204 0.57 -18.20 0.50
CA ILE A 204 0.37 -19.39 -0.31
C ILE A 204 -0.92 -20.06 0.11
N HIS A 205 -1.80 -20.28 -0.85
CA HIS A 205 -3.08 -20.95 -0.66
C HIS A 205 -3.10 -22.29 -1.40
N LEU A 206 -3.60 -23.32 -0.74
CA LEU A 206 -3.90 -24.61 -1.33
C LEU A 206 -5.38 -24.66 -1.69
N LYS A 207 -5.70 -25.18 -2.88
CA LYS A 207 -7.10 -25.37 -3.29
C LYS A 207 -7.81 -26.39 -2.41
N ASN A 208 -7.09 -27.42 -1.99
CA ASN A 208 -7.54 -28.42 -1.03
C ASN A 208 -6.55 -28.51 0.15
N PRO A 209 -6.74 -27.73 1.21
CA PRO A 209 -5.84 -27.71 2.37
C PRO A 209 -5.73 -29.07 3.10
N SER A 210 -6.69 -29.98 2.87
CA SER A 210 -6.69 -31.33 3.46
C SER A 210 -5.93 -32.37 2.62
N ASP A 211 -5.38 -32.00 1.48
CA ASP A 211 -4.58 -32.89 0.64
C ASP A 211 -3.11 -32.84 1.09
N ASP A 212 -2.73 -33.83 1.91
CA ASP A 212 -1.36 -33.93 2.43
C ASP A 212 -0.31 -34.03 1.31
N SER A 213 -0.65 -34.61 0.17
CA SER A 213 0.28 -34.74 -0.97
C SER A 213 0.53 -33.39 -1.63
N GLU A 214 -0.52 -32.60 -1.85
CA GLU A 214 -0.38 -31.24 -2.38
C GLU A 214 0.40 -30.33 -1.40
N ARG A 215 0.09 -30.42 -0.10
CA ARG A 215 0.80 -29.71 0.96
C ARG A 215 2.30 -30.04 0.96
N GLN A 216 2.66 -31.35 0.96
CA GLN A 216 4.06 -31.78 0.93
C GLN A 216 4.80 -31.34 -0.34
N ASN A 217 4.12 -31.34 -1.49
CA ASN A 217 4.70 -30.83 -2.74
C ASN A 217 5.09 -29.34 -2.62
N VAL A 218 4.21 -28.53 -2.04
CA VAL A 218 4.48 -27.09 -1.83
C VAL A 218 5.61 -26.89 -0.82
N VAL A 219 5.58 -27.60 0.31
CA VAL A 219 6.67 -27.56 1.31
C VAL A 219 8.00 -27.93 0.66
N SER A 220 8.10 -29.06 -0.02
CA SER A 220 9.34 -29.50 -0.69
C SER A 220 9.84 -28.50 -1.74
N LEU A 221 8.91 -27.80 -2.39
CA LEU A 221 9.25 -26.79 -3.39
C LEU A 221 9.79 -25.49 -2.79
N LEU A 222 9.23 -25.04 -1.66
CA LEU A 222 9.47 -23.70 -1.12
C LEU A 222 10.33 -23.68 0.15
N GLU A 223 10.46 -24.82 0.85
CA GLU A 223 11.29 -24.93 2.06
C GLU A 223 12.79 -24.89 1.74
N ASN A 224 13.57 -24.34 2.67
CA ASN A 224 15.04 -24.29 2.62
C ASN A 224 15.59 -23.60 1.35
N LYS A 225 14.93 -22.55 0.88
CA LYS A 225 15.41 -21.73 -0.23
C LYS A 225 16.24 -20.56 0.30
N GLU A 226 17.30 -20.21 -0.45
CA GLU A 226 18.16 -19.07 -0.12
C GLU A 226 17.43 -17.71 -0.19
N TRP A 227 16.29 -17.68 -0.89
CA TRP A 227 15.52 -16.47 -1.13
C TRP A 227 14.29 -16.30 -0.23
N GLY A 228 14.01 -17.26 0.67
CA GLY A 228 12.85 -17.11 1.54
C GLY A 228 12.68 -18.21 2.59
N GLN A 229 12.06 -17.83 3.70
CA GLN A 229 11.68 -18.70 4.80
C GLN A 229 10.19 -19.05 4.71
N LEU A 230 9.88 -20.33 4.56
CA LEU A 230 8.51 -20.85 4.60
C LEU A 230 8.03 -21.06 6.04
N ILE A 231 6.85 -20.56 6.37
CA ILE A 231 6.21 -20.73 7.68
C ILE A 231 4.81 -21.30 7.46
N GLU A 232 4.44 -22.36 8.15
CA GLU A 232 3.06 -22.86 8.12
C GLU A 232 2.11 -21.90 8.81
N GLY A 233 0.88 -21.75 8.28
CA GLY A 233 -0.10 -20.82 8.82
C GLY A 233 -0.43 -21.05 10.31
N SER A 234 -0.38 -22.34 10.77
CA SER A 234 -0.54 -22.71 12.18
C SER A 234 0.59 -22.21 13.09
N ASP A 235 1.79 -22.05 12.54
CA ASP A 235 3.03 -21.72 13.28
C ASP A 235 3.38 -20.21 13.19
N LEU A 236 2.51 -19.42 12.59
CA LEU A 236 2.71 -17.98 12.48
C LEU A 236 2.85 -17.32 13.86
N PRO A 237 3.90 -16.53 14.08
CA PRO A 237 4.04 -15.76 15.31
C PRO A 237 2.90 -14.75 15.44
N GLU A 238 2.61 -14.30 16.66
CA GLU A 238 1.50 -13.37 16.96
C GLU A 238 1.53 -12.11 16.07
N THR A 239 2.74 -11.62 15.76
CA THR A 239 2.96 -10.46 14.88
C THR A 239 2.52 -10.69 13.42
N LEU A 240 2.38 -11.95 13.00
CA LEU A 240 2.00 -12.34 11.64
C LEU A 240 0.62 -13.04 11.59
N LYS A 241 -0.09 -13.16 12.71
CA LYS A 241 -1.41 -13.81 12.76
C LYS A 241 -2.49 -13.15 11.93
N GLY A 242 -2.33 -11.89 11.54
CA GLY A 242 -3.21 -11.22 10.58
C GLY A 242 -3.23 -11.88 9.19
N TYR A 243 -2.24 -12.71 8.89
CA TYR A 243 -2.10 -13.50 7.65
C TYR A 243 -2.67 -14.92 7.74
N GLY A 244 -3.39 -15.25 8.80
CA GLY A 244 -3.82 -16.60 9.16
C GLY A 244 -4.88 -17.25 8.27
N GLU A 245 -5.28 -16.62 7.16
CA GLU A 245 -6.16 -17.24 6.16
C GLU A 245 -5.37 -17.98 5.07
N SER A 246 -4.03 -17.87 5.04
CA SER A 246 -3.17 -18.61 4.11
C SER A 246 -2.68 -19.93 4.72
N ASP A 247 -2.45 -20.93 3.88
CA ASP A 247 -1.89 -22.21 4.32
C ASP A 247 -0.43 -22.08 4.73
N PHE A 248 0.32 -21.22 4.01
CA PHE A 248 1.70 -20.88 4.31
C PHE A 248 1.95 -19.40 4.07
N VAL A 249 2.91 -18.86 4.81
CA VAL A 249 3.52 -17.56 4.56
C VAL A 249 4.98 -17.77 4.20
N LEU A 250 5.43 -17.10 3.15
CA LEU A 250 6.82 -17.08 2.74
C LEU A 250 7.37 -15.67 3.00
N LEU A 251 8.42 -15.55 3.80
CA LEU A 251 9.11 -14.30 4.06
C LEU A 251 10.39 -14.22 3.24
N ALA A 252 10.61 -13.13 2.54
CA ALA A 252 11.80 -12.93 1.72
C ALA A 252 13.05 -12.74 2.59
N GLU A 253 14.14 -13.38 2.20
CA GLU A 253 15.48 -13.09 2.72
C GLU A 253 16.02 -11.78 2.12
N ASP A 254 17.02 -11.21 2.75
CA ASP A 254 17.64 -9.96 2.32
C ASP A 254 18.08 -10.01 0.86
N GLY A 255 17.70 -9.00 0.09
CA GLY A 255 18.02 -8.87 -1.32
C GLY A 255 17.03 -9.53 -2.28
N TYR A 256 16.00 -10.19 -1.77
CA TYR A 256 14.94 -10.81 -2.58
C TYR A 256 13.59 -10.11 -2.38
N ASN A 257 12.75 -10.27 -3.39
CA ASN A 257 11.39 -9.76 -3.41
C ASN A 257 10.48 -10.75 -4.13
N PHE A 258 9.23 -10.88 -3.74
CA PHE A 258 8.27 -11.75 -4.40
C PHE A 258 7.40 -10.96 -5.36
N SER A 259 7.31 -11.46 -6.60
CA SER A 259 6.51 -10.85 -7.66
C SER A 259 5.34 -11.75 -8.07
N GLY A 260 4.24 -11.13 -8.50
CA GLY A 260 3.06 -11.79 -9.05
C GLY A 260 3.19 -12.16 -10.54
N ASP A 261 4.28 -11.79 -11.20
CA ASP A 261 4.48 -12.05 -12.61
C ASP A 261 4.43 -13.55 -12.94
N LEU A 262 3.83 -13.86 -14.09
CA LEU A 262 3.71 -15.23 -14.59
C LEU A 262 4.80 -15.60 -15.60
N ASP A 263 5.66 -14.64 -15.96
CA ASP A 263 6.73 -14.83 -16.95
C ASP A 263 7.89 -15.66 -16.42
N GLN A 264 8.56 -16.36 -17.33
CA GLN A 264 9.79 -17.09 -17.04
C GLN A 264 11.04 -16.25 -17.41
N PRO A 265 12.18 -16.41 -16.74
CA PRO A 265 12.42 -17.36 -15.63
C PRO A 265 11.79 -16.88 -14.30
N PHE A 266 11.55 -17.80 -13.37
CA PHE A 266 10.97 -17.47 -12.05
C PHE A 266 11.96 -16.70 -11.14
N VAL A 267 13.26 -16.84 -11.34
CA VAL A 267 14.30 -15.99 -10.72
C VAL A 267 14.65 -14.90 -11.71
N TYR A 268 14.38 -13.66 -11.37
CA TYR A 268 14.56 -12.53 -12.27
C TYR A 268 15.41 -11.43 -11.62
N PRO A 269 16.56 -11.05 -12.20
CA PRO A 269 17.36 -9.94 -11.73
C PRO A 269 16.57 -8.62 -11.86
N HIS A 270 16.23 -8.02 -10.74
CA HIS A 270 15.52 -6.75 -10.68
C HIS A 270 15.92 -6.03 -9.40
N SER A 271 16.33 -4.78 -9.51
CA SER A 271 16.74 -3.98 -8.36
C SER A 271 15.74 -2.87 -8.08
N GLY A 272 15.41 -2.71 -6.80
CA GLY A 272 14.48 -1.70 -6.33
C GLY A 272 14.36 -1.72 -4.82
N GLY A 273 13.30 -1.13 -4.29
CA GLY A 273 12.88 -1.26 -2.90
C GLY A 273 11.54 -2.00 -2.82
N GLY A 274 11.36 -2.78 -1.76
CA GLY A 274 10.13 -3.49 -1.47
C GLY A 274 9.76 -3.38 0.00
N HIS A 275 8.56 -3.81 0.33
CA HIS A 275 8.03 -3.85 1.70
C HIS A 275 7.17 -5.10 1.91
N GLY A 276 6.49 -5.22 3.06
CA GLY A 276 5.59 -6.36 3.34
C GLY A 276 6.28 -7.60 3.90
N GLY A 277 7.57 -7.55 4.22
CA GLY A 277 8.35 -8.66 4.80
C GLY A 277 8.17 -8.83 6.31
N ASP A 278 9.21 -9.38 6.97
CA ASP A 278 9.21 -9.57 8.44
C ASP A 278 9.02 -8.22 9.17
N PRO A 279 7.95 -8.04 9.96
CA PRO A 279 7.71 -6.81 10.71
C PRO A 279 8.79 -6.49 11.76
N ASN A 280 9.63 -7.47 12.11
CA ASN A 280 10.78 -7.24 12.98
C ASN A 280 11.99 -6.64 12.25
N ASN A 281 11.99 -6.62 10.92
CA ASN A 281 13.05 -6.00 10.16
C ASN A 281 13.10 -4.49 10.46
N PRO A 282 14.23 -3.96 11.01
CA PRO A 282 14.31 -2.55 11.38
C PRO A 282 14.21 -1.59 10.18
N GLN A 283 14.44 -2.08 8.96
CA GLN A 283 14.32 -1.29 7.75
C GLN A 283 12.87 -1.02 7.34
N LEU A 284 11.93 -1.87 7.78
CA LEU A 284 10.50 -1.70 7.57
C LEU A 284 9.83 -0.76 8.59
N LYS A 285 10.56 -0.38 9.64
CA LYS A 285 10.06 0.60 10.62
C LYS A 285 9.98 1.97 9.99
N THR A 286 8.92 2.68 10.33
CA THR A 286 8.67 4.04 9.86
C THR A 286 8.89 5.08 10.96
N THR A 287 8.76 6.35 10.59
CA THR A 287 8.89 7.49 11.50
C THR A 287 7.51 7.94 11.98
N LEU A 288 7.48 8.59 13.15
CA LEU A 288 6.29 9.24 13.69
C LEU A 288 6.66 10.63 14.19
N PHE A 289 5.98 11.65 13.67
CA PHE A 289 6.04 13.01 14.18
C PHE A 289 4.64 13.45 14.57
N ALA A 290 4.52 14.16 15.70
CA ALA A 290 3.24 14.69 16.13
C ALA A 290 3.42 16.10 16.71
N MET A 291 2.45 16.97 16.47
CA MET A 291 2.46 18.34 16.99
C MET A 291 1.03 18.86 17.20
N GLY A 292 0.90 19.89 18.00
CA GLY A 292 -0.36 20.58 18.25
C GLY A 292 -1.02 20.18 19.57
N ARG A 293 -2.37 20.23 19.60
CA ARG A 293 -3.14 20.03 20.81
C ARG A 293 -2.90 18.65 21.43
N GLY A 294 -2.58 18.60 22.70
CA GLY A 294 -2.39 17.35 23.45
C GLY A 294 -1.02 16.69 23.28
N ILE A 295 -0.16 17.25 22.42
CA ILE A 295 1.20 16.74 22.23
C ILE A 295 2.17 17.48 23.15
N ARG A 296 2.95 16.72 23.94
CA ARG A 296 4.01 17.27 24.78
C ARG A 296 5.20 17.67 23.89
N SER A 297 5.65 18.92 23.98
CA SER A 297 6.83 19.39 23.24
C SER A 297 8.10 18.67 23.73
N GLY A 298 8.95 18.24 22.77
CA GLY A 298 10.24 17.62 23.05
C GLY A 298 10.16 16.17 23.58
N ALA A 299 9.00 15.52 23.50
CA ALA A 299 8.92 14.08 23.75
C ALA A 299 9.54 13.31 22.55
N ILE A 300 10.37 12.30 22.84
CA ILE A 300 10.97 11.37 21.89
C ILE A 300 10.48 9.99 22.23
#